data_e0c09dde769e6cc8f094b25e4e6aea5d
#
_entry.id   e0c09dde769e6cc8f094b25e4e6aea5d
#
_cell.length_a   1.000
_cell.length_b   1.000
_cell.length_c   1.000
_cell.angle_alpha   90.00
_cell.angle_beta   90.00
_cell.angle_gamma   90.00
#
_symmetry.space_group_name_H-M   'P 1'
#
loop_
_entity.id
_entity.type
_entity.pdbx_description
1 polymer ?
#
loop_
_entity_poly.entity_id
_entity_poly.type
_entity_poly.pdbx_seq_one_letter_code
_entity_poly.pdbx_strand_id
1 'polypeptide(L)'
;MAPAAHYLCGGIKVDLDGQSSINRLYAIGECSCTGLHGGNRLASNSLIEAVVYADAAAKHALNVLDRYDFNEDIPEWNDEGTMNNEERVLITQSMKEVNQIMEAYVGIVRSNTRLIRAWNRLDILYEETERLFKRCKASRELCELRNMINIGYLITRQAMERKESRGLHYTIDYPHAAEEKKVKIFFYFK
;
A
#
# COMPACT_ATOMS: atom_id res chain seq x y z
N MET A 1 -22.15 -0.03 15.92
CA MET A 1 -21.34 -0.04 14.67
C MET A 1 -20.42 1.18 14.70
N ALA A 2 -19.13 1.00 14.47
CA ALA A 2 -18.19 2.10 14.37
C ALA A 2 -17.86 2.35 12.87
N PRO A 3 -17.68 3.62 12.42
CA PRO A 3 -17.20 3.91 11.07
C PRO A 3 -15.79 3.36 10.91
N ALA A 4 -15.53 2.71 9.78
CA ALA A 4 -14.21 2.17 9.45
C ALA A 4 -13.90 2.39 7.98
N ALA A 5 -12.60 2.47 7.63
CA ALA A 5 -12.18 2.43 6.25
C ALA A 5 -12.56 1.07 5.65
N HIS A 6 -13.12 1.09 4.43
CA HIS A 6 -13.60 -0.13 3.78
C HIS A 6 -12.81 -0.46 2.50
N TYR A 7 -12.40 0.53 1.74
CA TYR A 7 -11.71 0.36 0.46
C TYR A 7 -10.52 1.31 0.37
N LEU A 8 -9.41 0.83 -0.17
CA LEU A 8 -8.15 1.58 -0.18
C LEU A 8 -8.23 2.87 -1.02
N CYS A 9 -8.98 2.88 -2.12
CA CYS A 9 -9.10 4.00 -3.08
C CYS A 9 -7.74 4.49 -3.62
N GLY A 10 -6.75 3.63 -3.65
CA GLY A 10 -5.39 3.90 -4.06
C GLY A 10 -4.64 2.60 -4.33
N GLY A 11 -3.32 2.67 -4.47
CA GLY A 11 -2.51 1.48 -4.72
C GLY A 11 -1.41 1.73 -5.75
N ILE A 12 -1.01 0.68 -6.44
CA ILE A 12 -0.02 0.72 -7.51
C ILE A 12 -0.64 1.45 -8.70
N LYS A 13 -0.04 2.57 -9.09
CA LYS A 13 -0.51 3.33 -10.27
C LYS A 13 -0.34 2.48 -11.53
N VAL A 14 -1.40 2.41 -12.34
CA VAL A 14 -1.43 1.67 -13.60
C VAL A 14 -1.98 2.54 -14.73
N ASP A 15 -1.67 2.13 -15.95
CA ASP A 15 -2.27 2.65 -17.18
C ASP A 15 -3.59 1.92 -17.51
N LEU A 16 -4.13 2.16 -18.72
CA LEU A 16 -5.38 1.53 -19.17
C LEU A 16 -5.29 0.02 -19.39
N ASP A 17 -4.09 -0.50 -19.56
CA ASP A 17 -3.81 -1.92 -19.70
C ASP A 17 -3.47 -2.60 -18.35
N GLY A 18 -3.59 -1.88 -17.24
CA GLY A 18 -3.25 -2.38 -15.91
C GLY A 18 -1.74 -2.50 -15.65
N GLN A 19 -0.88 -1.98 -16.55
CA GLN A 19 0.56 -2.04 -16.42
C GLN A 19 1.06 -0.94 -15.48
N SER A 20 1.97 -1.29 -14.57
CA SER A 20 2.62 -0.34 -13.67
C SER A 20 3.81 0.36 -14.36
N SER A 21 4.46 1.27 -13.62
CA SER A 21 5.73 1.88 -14.09
C SER A 21 6.90 0.89 -14.15
N ILE A 22 6.78 -0.28 -13.56
CA ILE A 22 7.77 -1.37 -13.65
C ILE A 22 7.40 -2.24 -14.83
N ASN A 23 8.36 -2.40 -15.74
CA ASN A 23 8.15 -3.20 -16.95
C ASN A 23 7.73 -4.64 -16.60
N ARG A 24 6.71 -5.16 -17.25
CA ARG A 24 6.12 -6.51 -17.06
C ARG A 24 5.43 -6.73 -15.71
N LEU A 25 5.19 -5.67 -14.93
CA LEU A 25 4.42 -5.74 -13.69
C LEU A 25 3.05 -5.10 -13.88
N TYR A 26 2.01 -5.87 -13.65
CA TYR A 26 0.61 -5.45 -13.70
C TYR A 26 0.02 -5.42 -12.29
N ALA A 27 -0.94 -4.53 -12.07
CA ALA A 27 -1.72 -4.50 -10.84
C ALA A 27 -3.21 -4.34 -11.20
N ILE A 28 -4.06 -5.18 -10.60
CA ILE A 28 -5.48 -5.29 -10.94
C ILE A 28 -6.30 -5.38 -9.66
N GLY A 29 -7.48 -4.81 -9.66
CA GLY A 29 -8.39 -4.82 -8.51
C GLY A 29 -7.98 -3.82 -7.43
N GLU A 30 -8.32 -4.09 -6.18
CA GLU A 30 -8.17 -3.14 -5.08
C GLU A 30 -6.73 -2.65 -4.85
N CYS A 31 -5.72 -3.45 -5.18
CA CYS A 31 -4.31 -3.06 -5.05
C CYS A 31 -3.84 -2.09 -6.14
N SER A 32 -4.65 -1.84 -7.18
CA SER A 32 -4.32 -0.92 -8.27
C SER A 32 -4.91 0.47 -8.04
N CYS A 33 -4.23 1.48 -8.57
CA CYS A 33 -4.71 2.86 -8.66
C CYS A 33 -4.91 3.23 -10.13
N THR A 34 -6.10 3.00 -10.63
CA THR A 34 -6.51 3.34 -12.01
C THR A 34 -6.95 4.80 -12.15
N GLY A 35 -7.27 5.45 -11.02
CA GLY A 35 -7.87 6.78 -10.98
C GLY A 35 -9.41 6.78 -11.01
N LEU A 36 -10.07 5.65 -11.27
CA LEU A 36 -11.53 5.56 -11.35
C LEU A 36 -12.24 6.04 -10.09
N HIS A 37 -11.69 5.68 -8.93
CA HIS A 37 -12.34 5.99 -7.65
C HIS A 37 -12.06 7.42 -7.15
N GLY A 38 -11.06 8.10 -7.70
CA GLY A 38 -10.69 9.44 -7.26
C GLY A 38 -10.44 9.49 -5.74
N GLY A 39 -11.03 10.47 -5.06
CA GLY A 39 -10.88 10.62 -3.61
C GLY A 39 -11.82 9.75 -2.78
N ASN A 40 -12.81 9.08 -3.37
CA ASN A 40 -13.75 8.20 -2.69
C ASN A 40 -14.47 7.28 -3.69
N ARG A 41 -14.50 6.00 -3.38
CA ARG A 41 -15.11 4.98 -4.24
C ARG A 41 -16.64 5.10 -4.28
N LEU A 42 -17.21 5.03 -5.48
CA LEU A 42 -18.64 4.74 -5.64
C LEU A 42 -18.86 3.23 -5.46
N ALA A 43 -19.80 2.86 -4.60
CA ALA A 43 -20.15 1.47 -4.33
C ALA A 43 -20.47 0.72 -5.63
N SER A 44 -20.14 -0.57 -5.69
CA SER A 44 -20.30 -1.51 -6.81
C SER A 44 -19.32 -1.31 -8.00
N ASN A 45 -18.62 -0.18 -8.12
CA ASN A 45 -17.70 0.03 -9.23
C ASN A 45 -16.41 -0.81 -9.11
N SER A 46 -16.00 -1.20 -7.91
CA SER A 46 -14.74 -1.92 -7.70
C SER A 46 -14.68 -3.30 -8.36
N LEU A 47 -15.78 -4.05 -8.35
CA LEU A 47 -15.84 -5.37 -9.00
C LEU A 47 -15.78 -5.23 -10.53
N ILE A 48 -16.49 -4.25 -11.08
CA ILE A 48 -16.48 -3.97 -12.51
C ILE A 48 -15.08 -3.52 -12.96
N GLU A 49 -14.45 -2.62 -12.20
CA GLU A 49 -13.09 -2.18 -12.45
C GLU A 49 -12.11 -3.37 -12.47
N ALA A 50 -12.17 -4.24 -11.46
CA ALA A 50 -11.31 -5.40 -11.38
C ALA A 50 -11.45 -6.32 -12.61
N VAL A 51 -12.66 -6.57 -13.07
CA VAL A 51 -12.92 -7.42 -14.24
C VAL A 51 -12.43 -6.77 -15.54
N VAL A 52 -12.74 -5.48 -15.73
CA VAL A 52 -12.33 -4.74 -16.94
C VAL A 52 -10.81 -4.66 -17.05
N TYR A 53 -10.13 -4.31 -15.96
CA TYR A 53 -8.67 -4.22 -15.98
C TYR A 53 -8.00 -5.59 -16.04
N ALA A 54 -8.62 -6.65 -15.51
CA ALA A 54 -8.13 -8.02 -15.68
C ALA A 54 -8.14 -8.45 -17.16
N ASP A 55 -9.25 -8.18 -17.86
CA ASP A 55 -9.36 -8.46 -19.29
C ASP A 55 -8.36 -7.65 -20.12
N ALA A 56 -8.24 -6.34 -19.85
CA ALA A 56 -7.28 -5.47 -20.53
C ALA A 56 -5.84 -5.93 -20.32
N ALA A 57 -5.46 -6.21 -19.07
CA ALA A 57 -4.12 -6.68 -18.73
C ALA A 57 -3.78 -8.03 -19.36
N ALA A 58 -4.73 -8.96 -19.39
CA ALA A 58 -4.55 -10.26 -20.04
C ALA A 58 -4.33 -10.11 -21.55
N LYS A 59 -5.13 -9.29 -22.21
CA LYS A 59 -4.96 -9.00 -23.66
C LYS A 59 -3.62 -8.34 -23.95
N HIS A 60 -3.25 -7.33 -23.16
CA HIS A 60 -1.95 -6.68 -23.34
C HIS A 60 -0.79 -7.65 -23.10
N ALA A 61 -0.82 -8.43 -22.02
CA ALA A 61 0.21 -9.42 -21.70
C ALA A 61 0.39 -10.44 -22.82
N LEU A 62 -0.70 -10.96 -23.40
CA LEU A 62 -0.65 -11.88 -24.54
C LEU A 62 -0.01 -11.24 -25.77
N ASN A 63 -0.33 -9.97 -26.07
CA ASN A 63 0.21 -9.26 -27.23
C ASN A 63 1.72 -8.98 -27.13
N VAL A 64 2.27 -8.96 -25.93
CA VAL A 64 3.69 -8.65 -25.71
C VAL A 64 4.51 -9.87 -25.28
N LEU A 65 3.87 -11.01 -24.98
CA LEU A 65 4.51 -12.19 -24.43
C LEU A 65 5.69 -12.67 -25.30
N ASP A 66 5.48 -12.76 -26.62
CA ASP A 66 6.47 -13.24 -27.56
C ASP A 66 7.69 -12.29 -27.75
N ARG A 67 7.63 -11.11 -27.13
CA ARG A 67 8.73 -10.12 -27.18
C ARG A 67 9.75 -10.33 -26.06
N TYR A 68 9.51 -11.26 -25.17
CA TYR A 68 10.32 -11.49 -23.98
C TYR A 68 10.71 -12.96 -23.88
N ASP A 69 11.98 -13.18 -23.62
CA ASP A 69 12.48 -14.50 -23.26
C ASP A 69 12.13 -14.80 -21.78
N PHE A 70 11.86 -16.06 -21.48
CA PHE A 70 11.73 -16.52 -20.12
C PHE A 70 13.11 -16.59 -19.47
N ASN A 71 13.20 -16.06 -18.26
CA ASN A 71 14.38 -16.28 -17.43
C ASN A 71 14.24 -17.63 -16.73
N GLU A 72 15.02 -18.62 -17.18
CA GLU A 72 15.03 -19.97 -16.58
C GLU A 72 15.95 -20.05 -15.35
N ASP A 73 16.87 -19.09 -15.21
CA ASP A 73 17.82 -19.03 -14.10
C ASP A 73 17.23 -18.21 -12.94
N ILE A 74 16.24 -18.78 -12.26
CA ILE A 74 15.63 -18.20 -11.07
C ILE A 74 16.30 -18.85 -9.87
N PRO A 75 17.10 -18.09 -9.06
CA PRO A 75 17.73 -18.64 -7.89
C PRO A 75 16.70 -19.11 -6.87
N GLU A 76 16.97 -20.24 -6.22
CA GLU A 76 16.17 -20.67 -5.10
C GLU A 76 16.25 -19.66 -3.94
N TRP A 77 15.22 -19.67 -3.11
CA TRP A 77 15.22 -18.85 -1.90
C TRP A 77 16.35 -19.31 -0.95
N ASN A 78 17.27 -18.40 -0.66
CA ASN A 78 18.35 -18.65 0.29
C ASN A 78 17.92 -18.22 1.70
N ASP A 79 17.77 -19.19 2.60
CA ASP A 79 17.49 -18.98 4.03
C ASP A 79 18.70 -19.30 4.93
N GLU A 80 19.89 -19.43 4.35
CA GLU A 80 21.13 -19.71 5.07
C GLU A 80 21.42 -18.64 6.12
N GLY A 81 21.77 -19.06 7.33
CA GLY A 81 22.01 -18.16 8.45
C GLY A 81 20.75 -17.63 9.15
N THR A 82 19.54 -17.99 8.70
CA THR A 82 18.31 -17.62 9.38
C THR A 82 17.88 -18.68 10.40
N MET A 83 17.15 -18.22 11.44
CA MET A 83 16.63 -19.08 12.51
C MET A 83 15.11 -19.15 12.47
N ASN A 84 14.54 -20.21 13.01
CA ASN A 84 13.09 -20.23 13.23
C ASN A 84 12.71 -19.12 14.21
N ASN A 85 11.62 -18.41 13.89
CA ASN A 85 11.11 -17.42 14.83
C ASN A 85 10.36 -18.10 15.96
N GLU A 86 10.99 -18.19 17.13
CA GLU A 86 10.39 -18.75 18.34
C GLU A 86 9.46 -17.75 19.04
N GLU A 87 9.64 -16.44 18.80
CA GLU A 87 8.90 -15.38 19.47
C GLU A 87 7.77 -14.82 18.59
N ARG A 88 6.76 -15.65 18.28
CA ARG A 88 5.57 -15.24 17.52
C ARG A 88 4.79 -14.09 18.17
N VAL A 89 4.96 -13.91 19.48
CA VAL A 89 4.34 -12.81 20.22
C VAL A 89 4.76 -11.45 19.68
N LEU A 90 6.02 -11.29 19.24
CA LEU A 90 6.53 -10.03 18.68
C LEU A 90 5.75 -9.64 17.42
N ILE A 91 5.54 -10.61 16.50
CA ILE A 91 4.77 -10.38 15.27
C ILE A 91 3.33 -10.00 15.60
N THR A 92 2.67 -10.80 16.43
CA THR A 92 1.26 -10.59 16.79
C THR A 92 1.04 -9.24 17.48
N GLN A 93 1.94 -8.87 18.37
CA GLN A 93 1.86 -7.59 19.09
C GLN A 93 2.12 -6.41 18.15
N SER A 94 3.13 -6.49 17.29
CA SER A 94 3.42 -5.45 16.29
C SER A 94 2.27 -5.26 15.31
N MET A 95 1.61 -6.34 14.85
CA MET A 95 0.41 -6.23 13.99
C MET A 95 -0.72 -5.46 14.67
N LYS A 96 -0.97 -5.73 15.97
CA LYS A 96 -1.97 -5.00 16.75
C LYS A 96 -1.59 -3.52 16.88
N GLU A 97 -0.32 -3.24 17.13
CA GLU A 97 0.17 -1.88 17.28
C GLU A 97 0.03 -1.10 15.96
N VAL A 98 0.38 -1.68 14.81
CA VAL A 98 0.15 -1.06 13.49
C VAL A 98 -1.32 -0.71 13.30
N ASN A 99 -2.23 -1.65 13.58
CA ASN A 99 -3.67 -1.40 13.46
C ASN A 99 -4.12 -0.24 14.37
N GLN A 100 -3.67 -0.21 15.62
CA GLN A 100 -4.02 0.86 16.56
C GLN A 100 -3.46 2.22 16.13
N ILE A 101 -2.22 2.27 15.63
CA ILE A 101 -1.60 3.49 15.11
C ILE A 101 -2.43 4.01 13.91
N MET A 102 -2.74 3.14 12.95
CA MET A 102 -3.47 3.53 11.77
C MET A 102 -4.89 3.99 12.09
N GLU A 103 -5.60 3.29 12.97
CA GLU A 103 -6.94 3.66 13.38
C GLU A 103 -6.96 4.99 14.14
N ALA A 104 -6.08 5.16 15.13
CA ALA A 104 -6.10 6.32 16.02
C ALA A 104 -5.56 7.60 15.39
N TYR A 105 -4.53 7.50 14.53
CA TYR A 105 -3.79 8.66 14.04
C TYR A 105 -3.95 8.91 12.54
N VAL A 106 -4.24 7.87 11.74
CA VAL A 106 -4.35 7.95 10.27
C VAL A 106 -5.77 7.65 9.80
N GLY A 107 -6.71 7.46 10.73
CA GLY A 107 -8.10 7.11 10.47
C GLY A 107 -8.89 8.24 9.79
N ILE A 108 -10.20 8.34 10.11
CA ILE A 108 -11.15 9.22 9.41
C ILE A 108 -10.81 10.70 9.58
N VAL A 109 -10.46 11.13 10.79
CA VAL A 109 -10.12 12.52 11.11
C VAL A 109 -8.62 12.62 11.37
N ARG A 110 -7.92 13.32 10.50
CA ARG A 110 -6.47 13.49 10.51
C ARG A 110 -6.05 14.87 10.99
N SER A 111 -4.81 14.98 11.47
CA SER A 111 -4.13 16.24 11.73
C SER A 111 -2.63 16.08 11.55
N ASN A 112 -1.91 17.16 11.32
CA ASN A 112 -0.44 17.13 11.21
C ASN A 112 0.19 16.46 12.43
N THR A 113 -0.28 16.80 13.63
CA THR A 113 0.23 16.22 14.89
C THR A 113 0.00 14.71 14.96
N ARG A 114 -1.19 14.23 14.56
CA ARG A 114 -1.50 12.79 14.55
C ARG A 114 -0.65 12.06 13.52
N LEU A 115 -0.55 12.59 12.31
CA LEU A 115 0.23 11.99 11.23
C LEU A 115 1.72 11.90 11.56
N ILE A 116 2.32 12.95 12.13
CA ILE A 116 3.72 12.92 12.59
C ILE A 116 3.91 11.85 13.68
N ARG A 117 2.96 11.72 14.60
CA ARG A 117 3.04 10.69 15.64
C ARG A 117 2.95 9.28 15.05
N ALA A 118 2.06 9.06 14.08
CA ALA A 118 1.96 7.79 13.35
C ALA A 118 3.28 7.47 12.64
N TRP A 119 3.81 8.44 11.90
CA TRP A 119 5.07 8.32 11.19
C TRP A 119 6.21 7.83 12.09
N ASN A 120 6.44 8.53 13.21
CA ASN A 120 7.52 8.19 14.14
C ASN A 120 7.35 6.80 14.78
N ARG A 121 6.12 6.37 15.04
CA ARG A 121 5.86 5.03 15.59
C ARG A 121 6.02 3.93 14.54
N LEU A 122 5.56 4.16 13.33
CA LEU A 122 5.73 3.22 12.22
C LEU A 122 7.21 3.05 11.87
N ASP A 123 8.03 4.08 12.00
CA ASP A 123 9.47 4.03 11.77
C ASP A 123 10.18 3.08 12.74
N ILE A 124 9.81 3.13 14.03
CA ILE A 124 10.33 2.19 15.04
C ILE A 124 9.94 0.74 14.68
N LEU A 125 8.66 0.51 14.37
CA LEU A 125 8.16 -0.81 14.01
C LEU A 125 8.80 -1.33 12.72
N TYR A 126 9.08 -0.44 11.77
CA TYR A 126 9.80 -0.78 10.55
C TYR A 126 11.20 -1.31 10.84
N GLU A 127 11.98 -0.58 11.62
CA GLU A 127 13.34 -0.96 12.00
C GLU A 127 13.38 -2.28 12.77
N GLU A 128 12.46 -2.48 13.70
CA GLU A 128 12.37 -3.73 14.46
C GLU A 128 11.98 -4.91 13.58
N THR A 129 11.00 -4.72 12.69
CA THR A 129 10.52 -5.77 11.78
C THR A 129 11.56 -6.13 10.72
N GLU A 130 12.28 -5.15 10.16
CA GLU A 130 13.37 -5.42 9.20
C GLU A 130 14.52 -6.20 9.86
N ARG A 131 14.88 -5.89 11.10
CA ARG A 131 15.87 -6.68 11.86
C ARG A 131 15.38 -8.11 12.09
N LEU A 132 14.09 -8.27 12.44
CA LEU A 132 13.49 -9.59 12.64
C LEU A 132 13.47 -10.38 11.33
N PHE A 133 13.04 -9.74 10.23
CA PHE A 133 12.94 -10.35 8.90
C PHE A 133 14.30 -10.85 8.38
N LYS A 134 15.37 -10.08 8.58
CA LYS A 134 16.73 -10.48 8.18
C LYS A 134 17.31 -11.65 9.00
N ARG A 135 16.83 -11.83 10.23
CA ARG A 135 17.34 -12.84 11.17
C ARG A 135 16.54 -14.14 11.15
N CYS A 136 15.26 -14.07 10.81
CA CYS A 136 14.34 -15.20 10.88
C CYS A 136 14.00 -15.75 9.50
N LYS A 137 13.68 -17.05 9.44
CA LYS A 137 13.08 -17.64 8.26
C LYS A 137 11.79 -16.90 7.91
N ALA A 138 11.61 -16.63 6.63
CA ALA A 138 10.39 -15.98 6.14
C ALA A 138 9.16 -16.82 6.51
N SER A 139 8.22 -16.21 7.19
CA SER A 139 6.91 -16.80 7.48
C SER A 139 5.82 -15.89 6.92
N ARG A 140 4.63 -16.46 6.70
CA ARG A 140 3.49 -15.70 6.20
C ARG A 140 3.20 -14.49 7.10
N GLU A 141 3.12 -14.71 8.41
CA GLU A 141 2.79 -13.67 9.39
C GLU A 141 3.84 -12.56 9.42
N LEU A 142 5.11 -12.91 9.29
CA LEU A 142 6.20 -11.92 9.26
C LEU A 142 6.19 -11.10 7.97
N CYS A 143 5.89 -11.72 6.84
CA CYS A 143 5.71 -11.03 5.56
C CYS A 143 4.48 -10.11 5.61
N GLU A 144 3.36 -10.57 6.17
CA GLU A 144 2.14 -9.76 6.34
C GLU A 144 2.42 -8.54 7.22
N LEU A 145 3.08 -8.71 8.36
CA LEU A 145 3.47 -7.59 9.24
C LEU A 145 4.33 -6.56 8.49
N ARG A 146 5.36 -7.03 7.79
CA ARG A 146 6.25 -6.18 7.00
C ARG A 146 5.49 -5.39 5.95
N ASN A 147 4.56 -6.03 5.24
CA ASN A 147 3.71 -5.39 4.24
C ASN A 147 2.76 -4.36 4.87
N MET A 148 2.14 -4.67 6.01
CA MET A 148 1.28 -3.74 6.75
C MET A 148 2.02 -2.47 7.15
N ILE A 149 3.23 -2.59 7.68
CA ILE A 149 4.06 -1.44 8.07
C ILE A 149 4.42 -0.59 6.85
N ASN A 150 4.88 -1.20 5.77
CA ASN A 150 5.24 -0.49 4.55
C ASN A 150 4.06 0.28 3.97
N ILE A 151 2.88 -0.33 3.88
CA ILE A 151 1.67 0.32 3.38
C ILE A 151 1.22 1.43 4.34
N GLY A 152 1.22 1.18 5.64
CA GLY A 152 0.89 2.19 6.65
C GLY A 152 1.81 3.41 6.57
N TYR A 153 3.10 3.18 6.35
CA TYR A 153 4.10 4.21 6.15
C TYR A 153 3.81 5.05 4.88
N LEU A 154 3.55 4.40 3.75
CA LEU A 154 3.23 5.08 2.49
C LEU A 154 1.95 5.91 2.59
N ILE A 155 0.88 5.37 3.19
CA ILE A 155 -0.39 6.08 3.39
C ILE A 155 -0.17 7.30 4.29
N THR A 156 0.56 7.14 5.39
CA THR A 156 0.84 8.23 6.34
C THR A 156 1.64 9.35 5.66
N ARG A 157 2.66 9.00 4.90
CA ARG A 157 3.47 9.96 4.14
C ARG A 157 2.64 10.74 3.14
N GLN A 158 1.86 10.06 2.32
CA GLN A 158 0.99 10.72 1.33
C GLN A 158 -0.06 11.62 2.00
N ALA A 159 -0.60 11.19 3.15
CA ALA A 159 -1.51 12.00 3.93
C ALA A 159 -0.84 13.26 4.50
N MET A 160 0.43 13.18 4.92
CA MET A 160 1.21 14.34 5.39
C MET A 160 1.52 15.33 4.28
N GLU A 161 1.76 14.84 3.06
CA GLU A 161 2.07 15.67 1.88
C GLU A 161 0.82 16.39 1.35
N ARG A 162 -0.37 15.82 1.56
CA ARG A 162 -1.64 16.35 1.02
C ARG A 162 -2.23 17.44 1.93
N LYS A 163 -2.07 18.70 1.53
CA LYS A 163 -2.52 19.88 2.29
C LYS A 163 -3.90 20.35 1.83
N GLU A 164 -4.87 19.44 1.82
CA GLU A 164 -6.29 19.69 1.51
C GLU A 164 -7.16 18.61 2.16
N SER A 165 -8.47 18.86 2.20
CA SER A 165 -9.47 17.82 2.49
C SER A 165 -10.27 17.52 1.23
N ARG A 166 -10.25 16.25 0.79
CA ARG A 166 -10.95 15.79 -0.41
C ARG A 166 -11.27 14.29 -0.32
N GLY A 167 -12.53 13.94 -0.56
CA GLY A 167 -12.99 12.56 -0.47
C GLY A 167 -12.77 11.97 0.93
N LEU A 168 -12.09 10.83 1.02
CA LEU A 168 -11.79 10.17 2.29
C LEU A 168 -10.65 10.82 3.09
N HIS A 169 -9.86 11.68 2.46
CA HIS A 169 -8.81 12.43 3.15
C HIS A 169 -9.41 13.68 3.77
N TYR A 170 -9.70 13.62 5.07
CA TYR A 170 -10.12 14.78 5.86
C TYR A 170 -9.08 15.12 6.93
N THR A 171 -8.63 16.38 6.95
CA THR A 171 -7.68 16.88 7.94
C THR A 171 -8.15 18.21 8.52
N ILE A 172 -8.09 18.31 9.86
CA ILE A 172 -8.53 19.53 10.57
C ILE A 172 -7.62 20.74 10.30
N ASP A 173 -6.35 20.49 9.90
CA ASP A 173 -5.39 21.57 9.62
C ASP A 173 -5.62 22.18 8.22
N TYR A 174 -6.26 21.45 7.31
CA TYR A 174 -6.58 21.87 5.93
C TYR A 174 -7.99 21.43 5.55
N PRO A 175 -9.05 22.05 6.15
CA PRO A 175 -10.43 21.54 6.03
C PRO A 175 -11.07 21.73 4.67
N HIS A 176 -10.47 22.54 3.79
CA HIS A 176 -11.01 22.86 2.46
C HIS A 176 -10.25 22.10 1.37
N ALA A 177 -10.96 21.82 0.27
CA ALA A 177 -10.32 21.32 -0.94
C ALA A 177 -9.44 22.42 -1.55
N ALA A 178 -8.27 22.06 -2.03
CA ALA A 178 -7.44 22.98 -2.80
C ALA A 178 -8.12 23.32 -4.12
N GLU A 179 -8.00 24.59 -4.57
CA GLU A 179 -8.38 24.96 -5.93
C GLU A 179 -7.62 24.10 -6.94
N GLU A 180 -8.27 23.75 -8.06
CA GLU A 180 -7.76 22.79 -9.05
C GLU A 180 -6.39 23.19 -9.63
N LYS A 181 -5.34 22.95 -8.89
CA LYS A 181 -3.99 22.81 -9.46
C LYS A 181 -3.76 21.32 -9.68
N LYS A 182 -3.47 20.92 -10.91
CA LYS A 182 -3.13 19.55 -11.32
C LYS A 182 -2.22 18.93 -10.27
N VAL A 183 -2.76 18.02 -9.47
CA VAL A 183 -2.01 17.33 -8.41
C VAL A 183 -0.97 16.47 -9.10
N LYS A 184 0.30 16.86 -9.05
CA LYS A 184 1.40 15.99 -9.41
C LYS A 184 1.56 14.97 -8.29
N ILE A 185 1.14 13.74 -8.54
CA ILE A 185 1.41 12.63 -7.62
C ILE A 185 2.88 12.25 -7.80
N PHE A 186 3.71 12.57 -6.83
CA PHE A 186 5.11 12.18 -6.82
C PHE A 186 5.25 10.80 -6.15
N PHE A 187 5.86 9.87 -6.87
CA PHE A 187 6.33 8.60 -6.32
C PHE A 187 7.82 8.72 -6.06
N TYR A 188 8.24 8.46 -4.84
CA TYR A 188 9.65 8.25 -4.51
C TYR A 188 9.81 6.83 -3.98
N PHE A 189 10.56 6.02 -4.71
CA PHE A 189 11.18 4.81 -4.18
C PHE A 189 12.56 5.21 -3.63
N LYS A 190 12.87 4.80 -2.42
CA LYS A 190 14.24 4.70 -1.93
C LYS A 190 14.71 3.27 -2.11
#